data_609aec4be34e0f7df99e7dc4ef961691
#
_entry.id   609aec4be34e0f7df99e7dc4ef961691
#
_cell.length_a   1.000
_cell.length_b   1.000
_cell.length_c   1.000
_cell.angle_alpha   90.00
_cell.angle_beta   90.00
_cell.angle_gamma   90.00
#
_symmetry.space_group_name_H-M   'P 1'
#
loop_
_entity.id
_entity.type
_entity.pdbx_description
1 polymer ?
#
loop_
_entity_poly.entity_id
_entity_poly.type
_entity_poly.pdbx_seq_one_letter_code
_entity_poly.pdbx_strand_id
1 'polypeptide(L)'
;VNETAANSARAHCVCAVGNTLGEGPLWVERENAVYWVDIKGAALHRLNLADRAHRSWAMPEYLCWVVERENESGFIAGFRNRIAVLQLDPVRIEELSVPEPLQPENRLNDAAVDSRGQIWFGTMDDRERRASGALYRLDADGRT
;
A
#
# COMPACT_ATOMS: atom_id res chain seq x y z
N VAL A 1 -40.08 24.73 -12.61
CA VAL A 1 -39.60 23.63 -11.75
C VAL A 1 -38.29 23.16 -12.33
N ASN A 2 -37.15 23.65 -11.77
CA ASN A 2 -35.82 23.23 -12.15
C ASN A 2 -35.51 21.88 -11.48
N GLU A 3 -35.58 20.79 -12.23
CA GLU A 3 -34.96 19.55 -11.83
C GLU A 3 -33.44 19.73 -11.91
N THR A 4 -32.82 19.88 -10.76
CA THR A 4 -31.39 19.71 -10.60
C THR A 4 -31.07 18.25 -10.90
N ALA A 5 -30.52 17.97 -12.08
CA ALA A 5 -29.98 16.65 -12.41
C ALA A 5 -28.96 16.27 -11.35
N ALA A 6 -29.31 15.32 -10.51
CA ALA A 6 -28.40 14.72 -9.57
C ALA A 6 -27.22 14.13 -10.39
N ASN A 7 -26.03 14.69 -10.21
CA ASN A 7 -24.81 14.21 -10.85
C ASN A 7 -24.49 12.84 -10.26
N SER A 8 -25.01 11.75 -10.86
CA SER A 8 -24.79 10.40 -10.39
C SER A 8 -23.36 9.98 -10.75
N ALA A 9 -22.46 10.01 -9.79
CA ALA A 9 -21.13 9.44 -9.95
C ALA A 9 -21.25 7.94 -10.32
N ARG A 10 -20.52 7.52 -11.36
CA ARG A 10 -20.48 6.11 -11.78
C ARG A 10 -19.07 5.58 -11.62
N ALA A 11 -18.94 4.43 -10.96
CA ALA A 11 -17.70 3.68 -10.93
C ALA A 11 -17.56 2.80 -12.17
N HIS A 12 -16.34 2.75 -12.71
CA HIS A 12 -15.99 1.88 -13.83
C HIS A 12 -14.82 0.99 -13.43
N CYS A 13 -14.91 -0.29 -13.74
CA CYS A 13 -13.77 -1.20 -13.60
C CYS A 13 -12.71 -0.83 -14.64
N VAL A 14 -11.53 -0.44 -14.20
CA VAL A 14 -10.40 -0.06 -15.07
C VAL A 14 -9.39 -1.17 -15.28
N CYS A 15 -9.29 -2.12 -14.35
CA CYS A 15 -8.37 -3.26 -14.43
C CYS A 15 -8.91 -4.43 -13.57
N ALA A 16 -9.35 -5.49 -14.24
CA ALA A 16 -9.91 -6.68 -13.57
C ALA A 16 -8.84 -7.77 -13.49
N VAL A 17 -8.08 -7.81 -12.40
CA VAL A 17 -6.95 -8.75 -12.21
C VAL A 17 -7.23 -9.84 -11.17
N GLY A 18 -8.41 -9.86 -10.56
CA GLY A 18 -8.82 -10.91 -9.63
C GLY A 18 -8.04 -10.91 -8.31
N ASN A 19 -7.81 -9.72 -7.71
CA ASN A 19 -7.16 -9.64 -6.41
C ASN A 19 -7.90 -10.44 -5.33
N THR A 20 -7.14 -11.08 -4.44
CA THR A 20 -7.69 -11.73 -3.25
C THR A 20 -8.06 -10.70 -2.18
N LEU A 21 -7.20 -9.69 -1.98
CA LEU A 21 -7.44 -8.55 -1.09
C LEU A 21 -6.73 -7.32 -1.66
N GLY A 22 -7.39 -6.68 -2.64
CA GLY A 22 -6.88 -5.46 -3.28
C GLY A 22 -7.08 -4.24 -2.39
N GLU A 23 -5.99 -3.53 -2.09
CA GLU A 23 -5.98 -2.40 -1.15
C GLU A 23 -5.00 -1.30 -1.59
N GLY A 24 -5.07 -0.15 -0.92
CA GLY A 24 -4.09 0.92 -0.95
C GLY A 24 -3.76 1.48 -2.34
N PRO A 25 -4.76 1.95 -3.14
CA PRO A 25 -4.46 2.55 -4.43
C PRO A 25 -3.65 3.83 -4.25
N LEU A 26 -2.44 3.86 -4.84
CA LEU A 26 -1.50 4.96 -4.81
C LEU A 26 -1.32 5.54 -6.21
N TRP A 27 -1.58 6.83 -6.37
CA TRP A 27 -1.26 7.56 -7.59
C TRP A 27 0.21 7.99 -7.58
N VAL A 28 0.97 7.63 -8.61
CA VAL A 28 2.36 8.04 -8.83
C VAL A 28 2.40 8.92 -10.07
N GLU A 29 2.40 10.24 -9.85
CA GLU A 29 2.25 11.26 -10.90
C GLU A 29 3.37 11.20 -11.94
N ARG A 30 4.63 11.09 -11.49
CA ARG A 30 5.81 11.02 -12.39
C ARG A 30 5.77 9.85 -13.38
N GLU A 31 4.99 8.80 -13.09
CA GLU A 31 4.85 7.62 -13.94
C GLU A 31 3.52 7.57 -14.67
N ASN A 32 2.61 8.52 -14.38
CA ASN A 32 1.22 8.49 -14.86
C ASN A 32 0.57 7.12 -14.61
N ALA A 33 0.73 6.60 -13.39
CA ALA A 33 0.34 5.25 -13.05
C ALA A 33 -0.34 5.17 -11.67
N VAL A 34 -1.25 4.21 -11.53
CA VAL A 34 -1.80 3.78 -10.24
C VAL A 34 -1.12 2.49 -9.84
N TYR A 35 -0.64 2.44 -8.60
CA TYR A 35 -0.18 1.23 -7.93
C TYR A 35 -1.22 0.79 -6.91
N TRP A 36 -1.30 -0.51 -6.64
CA TRP A 36 -2.09 -1.06 -5.53
C TRP A 36 -1.52 -2.40 -5.11
N VAL A 37 -1.84 -2.84 -3.90
CA VAL A 37 -1.40 -4.11 -3.38
C VAL A 37 -2.51 -5.17 -3.48
N ASP A 38 -2.15 -6.43 -3.68
CA ASP A 38 -2.97 -7.57 -3.28
C ASP A 38 -2.33 -8.19 -2.05
N ILE A 39 -2.84 -7.83 -0.87
CA ILE A 39 -2.21 -8.23 0.40
C ILE A 39 -2.10 -9.76 0.48
N LYS A 40 -3.22 -10.47 0.34
CA LYS A 40 -3.26 -11.94 0.46
C LYS A 40 -2.73 -12.67 -0.77
N GLY A 41 -2.74 -12.02 -1.93
CA GLY A 41 -2.08 -12.49 -3.14
C GLY A 41 -0.57 -12.25 -3.14
N ALA A 42 -0.03 -11.53 -2.14
CA ALA A 42 1.37 -11.14 -2.02
C ALA A 42 1.91 -10.53 -3.34
N ALA A 43 1.27 -9.47 -3.81
CA ALA A 43 1.62 -8.83 -5.07
C ALA A 43 1.49 -7.31 -5.01
N LEU A 44 2.37 -6.63 -5.74
CA LEU A 44 2.22 -5.23 -6.11
C LEU A 44 1.78 -5.16 -7.58
N HIS A 45 0.77 -4.35 -7.85
CA HIS A 45 0.24 -4.10 -9.18
C HIS A 45 0.49 -2.66 -9.60
N ARG A 46 0.61 -2.43 -10.91
CA ARG A 46 0.72 -1.12 -11.54
C ARG A 46 -0.14 -1.08 -12.82
N LEU A 47 -0.91 -0.04 -12.97
CA LEU A 47 -1.61 0.29 -14.21
C LEU A 47 -1.12 1.65 -14.71
N ASN A 48 -0.48 1.69 -15.85
CA ASN A 48 -0.17 2.94 -16.53
C ASN A 48 -1.43 3.46 -17.23
N LEU A 49 -1.75 4.75 -17.06
CA LEU A 49 -3.00 5.30 -17.62
C LEU A 49 -2.85 5.77 -19.07
N ALA A 50 -1.63 5.96 -19.59
CA ALA A 50 -1.43 6.39 -20.96
C ALA A 50 -1.66 5.25 -21.97
N ASP A 51 -1.07 4.08 -21.71
CA ASP A 51 -1.10 2.91 -22.61
C ASP A 51 -1.94 1.75 -22.07
N ARG A 52 -2.50 1.89 -20.87
CA ARG A 52 -3.28 0.86 -20.16
C ARG A 52 -2.50 -0.42 -19.85
N ALA A 53 -1.16 -0.34 -19.88
CA ALA A 53 -0.30 -1.47 -19.56
C ALA A 53 -0.41 -1.81 -18.06
N HIS A 54 -0.82 -3.04 -17.78
CA HIS A 54 -0.80 -3.62 -16.44
C HIS A 54 0.49 -4.41 -16.24
N ARG A 55 1.09 -4.26 -15.06
CA ARG A 55 2.22 -5.05 -14.61
C ARG A 55 2.03 -5.45 -13.15
N SER A 56 2.61 -6.59 -12.75
CA SER A 56 2.63 -7.03 -11.37
C SER A 56 3.98 -7.62 -10.98
N TRP A 57 4.31 -7.53 -9.68
CA TRP A 57 5.48 -8.12 -9.06
C TRP A 57 5.03 -9.00 -7.90
N ALA A 58 5.42 -10.27 -7.92
CA ALA A 58 5.22 -11.15 -6.78
C ALA A 58 6.14 -10.75 -5.63
N MET A 59 5.60 -10.78 -4.41
CA MET A 59 6.32 -10.48 -3.18
C MET A 59 6.52 -11.76 -2.37
N PRO A 60 7.58 -11.85 -1.56
CA PRO A 60 7.88 -13.06 -0.78
C PRO A 60 6.90 -13.30 0.38
N GLU A 61 6.13 -12.28 0.75
CA GLU A 61 5.14 -12.28 1.83
C GLU A 61 4.06 -11.22 1.57
N TYR A 62 3.05 -11.12 2.45
CA TYR A 62 2.03 -10.07 2.37
C TYR A 62 2.66 -8.70 2.26
N LEU A 63 2.25 -7.96 1.24
CA LEU A 63 2.53 -6.54 1.07
C LEU A 63 1.25 -5.78 1.40
N CYS A 64 1.25 -5.05 2.51
CA CYS A 64 0.04 -4.43 3.04
C CYS A 64 -0.19 -3.03 2.47
N TRP A 65 0.88 -2.28 2.21
CA TRP A 65 0.82 -0.93 1.63
C TRP A 65 2.16 -0.52 1.03
N VAL A 66 2.12 0.47 0.16
CA VAL A 66 3.30 1.18 -0.36
C VAL A 66 3.06 2.69 -0.33
N VAL A 67 4.11 3.45 -0.07
CA VAL A 67 4.14 4.91 -0.23
C VAL A 67 5.33 5.32 -1.06
N GLU A 68 5.14 6.34 -1.90
CA GLU A 68 6.18 6.85 -2.79
C GLU A 68 7.30 7.54 -2.00
N ARG A 69 8.54 7.37 -2.44
CA ARG A 69 9.71 8.12 -1.94
C ARG A 69 9.88 9.38 -2.77
N GLU A 70 9.93 10.55 -2.12
CA GLU A 70 9.87 11.85 -2.78
C GLU A 70 10.95 12.05 -3.86
N ASN A 71 12.21 11.80 -3.55
CA ASN A 71 13.33 12.08 -4.45
C ASN A 71 14.12 10.83 -4.86
N GLU A 72 13.57 9.66 -4.65
CA GLU A 72 14.24 8.40 -4.88
C GLU A 72 13.32 7.40 -5.60
N SER A 73 13.91 6.40 -6.24
CA SER A 73 13.17 5.31 -6.84
C SER A 73 12.65 4.33 -5.78
N GLY A 74 11.56 3.64 -6.10
CA GLY A 74 10.95 2.65 -5.23
C GLY A 74 10.01 3.26 -4.19
N PHE A 75 9.76 2.49 -3.14
CA PHE A 75 8.72 2.77 -2.14
C PHE A 75 9.24 2.52 -0.73
N ILE A 76 8.63 3.19 0.25
CA ILE A 76 8.56 2.64 1.60
C ILE A 76 7.35 1.71 1.61
N ALA A 77 7.53 0.51 2.10
CA ALA A 77 6.54 -0.57 2.01
C ALA A 77 6.31 -1.23 3.36
N GLY A 78 5.05 -1.43 3.69
CA GLY A 78 4.64 -2.25 4.84
C GLY A 78 4.39 -3.67 4.39
N PHE A 79 5.22 -4.59 4.85
CA PHE A 79 5.03 -6.02 4.70
C PHE A 79 4.18 -6.58 5.85
N ARG A 80 4.08 -7.88 5.96
CA ARG A 80 3.22 -8.50 6.97
C ARG A 80 3.46 -7.93 8.39
N ASN A 81 4.72 -7.89 8.83
CA ASN A 81 5.09 -7.44 10.18
C ASN A 81 6.31 -6.50 10.23
N ARG A 82 6.75 -6.01 9.08
CA ARG A 82 7.93 -5.13 8.97
C ARG A 82 7.72 -4.04 7.95
N ILE A 83 8.47 -2.96 8.12
CA ILE A 83 8.58 -1.86 7.15
C ILE A 83 9.93 -1.98 6.44
N ALA A 84 9.96 -1.73 5.15
CA ALA A 84 11.16 -1.86 4.33
C ALA A 84 11.19 -0.84 3.20
N VAL A 85 12.38 -0.57 2.67
CA VAL A 85 12.54 0.01 1.34
C VAL A 85 12.30 -1.10 0.30
N LEU A 86 11.39 -0.85 -0.62
CA LEU A 86 11.09 -1.73 -1.74
C LEU A 86 11.56 -1.09 -3.04
N GLN A 87 12.48 -1.74 -3.73
CA GLN A 87 12.85 -1.42 -5.11
C GLN A 87 12.28 -2.47 -6.05
N LEU A 88 11.93 -2.04 -7.26
CA LEU A 88 11.46 -2.91 -8.33
C LEU A 88 12.52 -3.00 -9.43
N ASP A 89 12.49 -4.11 -10.18
CA ASP A 89 13.31 -4.32 -11.39
C ASP A 89 14.86 -4.26 -11.20
N PRO A 90 15.44 -5.16 -10.42
CA PRO A 90 14.87 -6.33 -9.76
C PRO A 90 14.23 -5.99 -8.41
N VAL A 91 13.32 -6.83 -7.93
CA VAL A 91 12.74 -6.68 -6.58
C VAL A 91 13.86 -6.82 -5.54
N ARG A 92 14.01 -5.78 -4.73
CA ARG A 92 14.94 -5.72 -3.58
C ARG A 92 14.18 -5.16 -2.39
N ILE A 93 14.38 -5.77 -1.24
CA ILE A 93 13.71 -5.42 0.01
C ILE A 93 14.78 -5.23 1.08
N GLU A 94 14.86 -4.02 1.62
CA GLU A 94 15.78 -3.65 2.69
C GLU A 94 14.97 -3.28 3.92
N GLU A 95 15.05 -4.09 5.00
CA GLU A 95 14.28 -3.89 6.22
C GLU A 95 14.70 -2.59 6.93
N LEU A 96 13.71 -1.82 7.36
CA LEU A 96 13.88 -0.60 8.14
C LEU A 96 13.47 -0.78 9.60
N SER A 97 12.32 -1.43 9.86
CA SER A 97 11.74 -1.52 11.19
C SER A 97 10.77 -2.70 11.31
N VAL A 98 10.66 -3.24 12.54
CA VAL A 98 9.64 -4.22 12.95
C VAL A 98 8.83 -3.60 14.09
N PRO A 99 7.67 -3.00 13.84
CA PRO A 99 6.92 -2.23 14.85
C PRO A 99 6.42 -3.06 16.04
N GLU A 100 6.00 -4.30 15.78
CA GLU A 100 5.40 -5.18 16.82
C GLU A 100 6.13 -6.53 16.93
N PRO A 101 7.41 -6.57 17.38
CA PRO A 101 8.20 -7.80 17.41
C PRO A 101 7.64 -8.87 18.38
N LEU A 102 6.83 -8.45 19.36
CA LEU A 102 6.21 -9.35 20.34
C LEU A 102 4.78 -9.75 19.97
N GLN A 103 4.27 -9.34 18.81
CA GLN A 103 2.91 -9.63 18.34
C GLN A 103 2.92 -10.33 16.97
N PRO A 104 3.45 -11.56 16.85
CA PRO A 104 3.63 -12.22 15.54
C PRO A 104 2.33 -12.57 14.83
N GLU A 105 1.20 -12.57 15.54
CA GLU A 105 -0.13 -12.80 14.95
C GLU A 105 -0.73 -11.54 14.32
N ASN A 106 -0.18 -10.36 14.60
CA ASN A 106 -0.57 -9.12 13.95
C ASN A 106 0.11 -8.99 12.57
N ARG A 107 -0.53 -8.19 11.73
CA ARG A 107 0.03 -7.69 10.48
C ARG A 107 -0.17 -6.19 10.36
N LEU A 108 0.61 -5.56 9.52
CA LEU A 108 0.32 -4.20 9.06
C LEU A 108 -0.97 -4.21 8.23
N ASN A 109 -1.69 -3.09 8.19
CA ASN A 109 -2.96 -2.99 7.50
C ASN A 109 -2.93 -1.96 6.37
N ASP A 110 -3.01 -0.68 6.70
CA ASP A 110 -3.03 0.42 5.75
C ASP A 110 -2.13 1.56 6.23
N ALA A 111 -1.73 2.46 5.34
CA ALA A 111 -0.91 3.61 5.66
C ALA A 111 -1.31 4.85 4.88
N ALA A 112 -1.03 6.01 5.48
CA ALA A 112 -1.18 7.32 4.85
C ALA A 112 0.01 8.21 5.18
N VAL A 113 0.33 9.13 4.28
CA VAL A 113 1.38 10.14 4.47
C VAL A 113 0.74 11.47 4.83
N ASP A 114 1.22 12.13 5.88
CA ASP A 114 0.78 13.46 6.24
C ASP A 114 1.54 14.56 5.47
N SER A 115 1.14 15.81 5.67
CA SER A 115 1.75 16.97 5.00
C SER A 115 3.22 17.25 5.38
N ARG A 116 3.75 16.52 6.36
CA ARG A 116 5.15 16.60 6.80
C ARG A 116 5.99 15.43 6.30
N GLY A 117 5.40 14.53 5.50
CA GLY A 117 6.06 13.33 5.02
C GLY A 117 6.15 12.20 6.05
N GLN A 118 5.44 12.30 7.18
CA GLN A 118 5.38 11.23 8.18
C GLN A 118 4.39 10.16 7.72
N ILE A 119 4.76 8.90 7.87
CA ILE A 119 3.91 7.76 7.49
C ILE A 119 3.15 7.29 8.73
N TRP A 120 1.84 7.35 8.67
CA TRP A 120 0.93 6.79 9.66
C TRP A 120 0.42 5.46 9.17
N PHE A 121 0.47 4.42 10.01
CA PHE A 121 0.02 3.09 9.61
C PHE A 121 -0.64 2.35 10.77
N GLY A 122 -1.55 1.45 10.42
CA GLY A 122 -2.25 0.60 11.37
C GLY A 122 -1.72 -0.82 11.39
N THR A 123 -1.95 -1.50 12.53
CA THR A 123 -1.79 -2.94 12.66
C THR A 123 -3.11 -3.61 13.00
N MET A 124 -3.21 -4.92 12.85
CA MET A 124 -4.38 -5.70 13.23
C MET A 124 -4.02 -7.18 13.41
N ASP A 125 -4.85 -7.90 14.18
CA ASP A 125 -4.79 -9.37 14.19
C ASP A 125 -5.09 -9.92 12.79
N ASP A 126 -4.18 -10.68 12.21
CA ASP A 126 -4.32 -11.20 10.83
C ASP A 126 -5.56 -12.11 10.67
N ARG A 127 -6.02 -12.72 11.76
CA ARG A 127 -7.23 -13.57 11.80
C ARG A 127 -8.50 -12.84 12.18
N GLU A 128 -8.42 -11.53 12.50
CA GLU A 128 -9.56 -10.69 12.88
C GLU A 128 -10.33 -11.20 14.12
N ARG A 129 -9.62 -11.87 15.05
CA ARG A 129 -10.22 -12.47 16.24
C ARG A 129 -9.95 -11.69 17.51
N ARG A 130 -8.90 -10.85 17.54
CA ARG A 130 -8.46 -10.10 18.70
C ARG A 130 -8.37 -8.61 18.38
N ALA A 131 -8.77 -7.78 19.32
CA ALA A 131 -8.57 -6.34 19.25
C ALA A 131 -7.13 -5.99 19.72
N SER A 132 -6.12 -6.43 18.96
CA SER A 132 -4.69 -6.27 19.28
C SER A 132 -3.99 -5.24 18.40
N GLY A 133 -4.68 -4.64 17.43
CA GLY A 133 -4.12 -3.64 16.54
C GLY A 133 -3.89 -2.29 17.21
N ALA A 134 -2.96 -1.52 16.63
CA ALA A 134 -2.59 -0.18 17.08
C ALA A 134 -2.35 0.76 15.90
N LEU A 135 -2.26 2.06 16.17
CA LEU A 135 -1.86 3.09 15.22
C LEU A 135 -0.43 3.52 15.52
N TYR A 136 0.39 3.55 14.50
CA TYR A 136 1.80 3.93 14.56
C TYR A 136 2.11 5.11 13.64
N ARG A 137 3.21 5.76 13.92
CA ARG A 137 3.82 6.75 13.04
C ARG A 137 5.29 6.40 12.81
N LEU A 138 5.71 6.35 11.57
CA LEU A 138 7.11 6.26 11.19
C LEU A 138 7.61 7.68 10.86
N ASP A 139 8.60 8.14 11.59
CA ASP A 139 9.26 9.42 11.33
C ASP A 139 10.36 9.26 10.25
N ALA A 140 10.81 10.39 9.67
CA ALA A 140 11.80 10.39 8.58
C ALA A 140 13.15 9.76 8.96
N ASP A 141 13.44 9.63 10.26
CA ASP A 141 14.62 8.97 10.80
C ASP A 141 14.46 7.44 10.99
N GLY A 142 13.33 6.87 10.54
CA GLY A 142 13.01 5.45 10.63
C GLY A 142 12.57 4.96 12.02
N ARG A 143 12.28 5.87 12.96
CA ARG A 143 11.75 5.50 14.28
C ARG A 143 10.24 5.29 14.27
N THR A 144 9.78 4.30 14.99
CA THR A 144 8.36 3.98 15.19
C THR A 144 7.94 4.13 16.63
#